data_02470f20c866e1fea42f1bb636f96bdc
#
_entry.id   02470f20c866e1fea42f1bb636f96bdc
#
_cell.length_a   1.000
_cell.length_b   1.000
_cell.length_c   1.000
_cell.angle_alpha   90.00
_cell.angle_beta   90.00
_cell.angle_gamma   90.00
#
_symmetry.space_group_name_H-M   'P 1'
#
loop_
_entity.id
_entity.type
_entity.pdbx_description
1 polymer ?
#
loop_
_entity_poly.entity_id
_entity_poly.type
_entity_poly.pdbx_seq_one_letter_code
_entity_poly.pdbx_strand_id
1 'polypeptide(L)'
;MANKAYQRIYTKLEAITKATVSLKAKGVSNDELAVVGGKLAQVVKTKGDLVTLQVYSGTEGIPTNAEVTFLGEPPTLKVSDQLSGRFFNAYGKPIDGGPEVEGEEREIGGPSVNPYKRRQPSELIPTGIAGIDLNNTIVSGQKIPFFADPDQPYNQVMADVALRADVDKIILGGMGLSNDDYLFFRQAFESAGALDRIICFVNTTEDPPVERLLVPDMALAAAEYFAVDKNEKVLVLLTDMTLYADALSIVSNRMDQIPSKDSMPGSLYSDLAKIYEKAVQLPTDGSITIIAVTTLNDGDITHAIPDNTGYITEGQLFLRADSDSGKIIIDPFRSLSRLKQRVQNVKTREDHSQVMNAGVRLYADAQNAKTKLENGFDLSDYDHRCLDYAKEYATRLLSIDVNISITEMLDTAWELFGKYFTKAETGIKQSLIDKYWKGK
;
A
#
# COMPACT_ATOMS: atom_id res chain seq x y z
N MET A 1 25.78 -11.92 -19.50
CA MET A 1 25.39 -11.69 -20.91
C MET A 1 24.60 -12.90 -21.36
N ALA A 2 23.27 -12.82 -21.27
CA ALA A 2 22.41 -13.89 -21.80
C ALA A 2 22.53 -13.87 -23.33
N ASN A 3 22.67 -15.06 -23.88
CA ASN A 3 22.94 -15.29 -25.32
C ASN A 3 21.64 -14.95 -26.09
N LYS A 4 21.47 -13.72 -26.59
CA LYS A 4 20.35 -13.28 -27.45
C LYS A 4 20.26 -14.00 -28.83
N ALA A 5 20.82 -15.20 -28.94
CA ALA A 5 21.04 -15.84 -30.23
C ALA A 5 19.83 -16.55 -30.86
N TYR A 6 18.72 -16.75 -30.15
CA TYR A 6 17.57 -17.47 -30.70
C TYR A 6 16.23 -16.87 -30.24
N GLN A 7 15.74 -15.91 -31.00
CA GLN A 7 14.32 -15.48 -30.89
C GLN A 7 13.46 -16.50 -31.64
N ARG A 8 12.39 -16.98 -30.99
CA ARG A 8 11.40 -17.89 -31.62
C ARG A 8 10.27 -17.04 -32.18
N ILE A 9 10.09 -17.12 -33.50
CA ILE A 9 9.11 -16.32 -34.22
C ILE A 9 8.02 -17.24 -34.76
N TYR A 10 6.77 -16.91 -34.55
CA TYR A 10 5.60 -17.59 -35.06
C TYR A 10 4.67 -16.59 -35.74
N THR A 11 4.01 -17.00 -36.81
CA THR A 11 3.14 -16.14 -37.64
C THR A 11 1.70 -16.65 -37.75
N LYS A 12 1.37 -17.73 -37.04
CA LYS A 12 0.03 -18.31 -37.05
C LYS A 12 -0.59 -18.28 -35.70
N LEU A 13 -1.63 -17.44 -35.54
CA LEU A 13 -2.44 -17.37 -34.35
C LEU A 13 -3.62 -18.35 -34.47
N GLU A 14 -3.93 -19.05 -33.37
CA GLU A 14 -5.08 -20.00 -33.32
C GLU A 14 -6.34 -19.26 -32.84
N ALA A 15 -6.20 -18.30 -31.92
CA ALA A 15 -7.31 -17.48 -31.41
C ALA A 15 -6.84 -16.13 -30.94
N ILE A 16 -7.70 -15.12 -31.09
CA ILE A 16 -7.55 -13.77 -30.52
C ILE A 16 -8.80 -13.46 -29.74
N THR A 17 -8.66 -13.08 -28.46
CA THR A 17 -9.73 -12.54 -27.61
C THR A 17 -9.43 -11.08 -27.29
N LYS A 18 -10.26 -10.41 -26.48
CA LYS A 18 -10.04 -8.98 -26.12
C LYS A 18 -8.73 -8.68 -25.38
N ALA A 19 -8.08 -9.67 -24.78
CA ALA A 19 -6.79 -9.47 -24.09
C ALA A 19 -5.78 -10.57 -24.31
N THR A 20 -6.17 -11.68 -24.90
CA THR A 20 -5.27 -12.82 -25.07
C THR A 20 -5.16 -13.24 -26.52
N VAL A 21 -3.99 -13.76 -26.84
CA VAL A 21 -3.68 -14.43 -28.12
C VAL A 21 -3.23 -15.84 -27.80
N SER A 22 -3.77 -16.82 -28.54
CA SER A 22 -3.34 -18.22 -28.43
C SER A 22 -2.70 -18.68 -29.70
N LEU A 23 -1.61 -19.45 -29.60
CA LEU A 23 -0.89 -20.01 -30.71
C LEU A 23 -0.24 -21.35 -30.31
N LYS A 24 0.19 -22.12 -31.30
CA LYS A 24 1.01 -23.29 -31.05
C LYS A 24 2.49 -22.93 -31.11
N ALA A 25 3.18 -23.12 -29.98
CA ALA A 25 4.62 -22.88 -29.85
C ALA A 25 5.27 -23.96 -28.96
N LYS A 26 6.53 -24.26 -29.20
CA LYS A 26 7.29 -25.27 -28.46
C LYS A 26 8.42 -24.62 -27.67
N GLY A 27 8.70 -25.17 -26.48
CA GLY A 27 9.80 -24.75 -25.62
C GLY A 27 9.62 -23.34 -25.04
N VAL A 28 8.38 -22.91 -24.87
CA VAL A 28 8.01 -21.66 -24.25
C VAL A 28 7.73 -21.89 -22.75
N SER A 29 8.24 -21.02 -21.91
CA SER A 29 8.03 -21.06 -20.46
C SER A 29 6.84 -20.21 -20.04
N ASN A 30 6.22 -20.53 -18.90
CA ASN A 30 5.29 -19.60 -18.27
C ASN A 30 6.06 -18.33 -17.87
N ASP A 31 5.34 -17.21 -17.83
CA ASP A 31 5.87 -15.87 -17.52
C ASP A 31 6.89 -15.31 -18.51
N GLU A 32 7.22 -16.03 -19.58
CA GLU A 32 8.09 -15.54 -20.66
C GLU A 32 7.43 -14.37 -21.40
N LEU A 33 8.21 -13.33 -21.68
CA LEU A 33 7.75 -12.20 -22.48
C LEU A 33 7.71 -12.54 -23.97
N ALA A 34 6.76 -11.93 -24.65
CA ALA A 34 6.64 -11.98 -26.11
C ALA A 34 6.19 -10.64 -26.69
N VAL A 35 6.44 -10.43 -27.96
CA VAL A 35 5.89 -9.31 -28.72
C VAL A 35 4.91 -9.86 -29.75
N VAL A 36 3.68 -9.40 -29.76
CA VAL A 36 2.61 -9.82 -30.65
C VAL A 36 2.16 -8.63 -31.49
N GLY A 37 2.48 -8.64 -32.79
CA GLY A 37 2.12 -7.52 -33.67
C GLY A 37 2.65 -6.16 -33.17
N GLY A 38 3.83 -6.13 -32.58
CA GLY A 38 4.45 -4.92 -32.01
C GLY A 38 4.00 -4.57 -30.57
N LYS A 39 3.09 -5.35 -29.97
CA LYS A 39 2.59 -5.13 -28.60
C LYS A 39 3.24 -6.11 -27.62
N LEU A 40 3.61 -5.64 -26.45
CA LEU A 40 4.19 -6.48 -25.40
C LEU A 40 3.11 -7.40 -24.81
N ALA A 41 3.50 -8.66 -24.61
CA ALA A 41 2.65 -9.69 -24.06
C ALA A 41 3.45 -10.62 -23.13
N GLN A 42 2.76 -11.39 -22.31
CA GLN A 42 3.34 -12.38 -21.41
C GLN A 42 2.63 -13.72 -21.55
N VAL A 43 3.38 -14.81 -21.43
CA VAL A 43 2.84 -16.17 -21.40
C VAL A 43 2.13 -16.40 -20.06
N VAL A 44 0.81 -16.54 -20.11
CA VAL A 44 -0.01 -16.78 -18.90
C VAL A 44 -0.46 -18.23 -18.76
N LYS A 45 -0.37 -19.01 -19.83
CA LYS A 45 -0.77 -20.42 -19.80
C LYS A 45 -0.08 -21.22 -20.90
N THR A 46 0.37 -22.41 -20.53
CA THR A 46 0.86 -23.42 -21.48
C THR A 46 0.07 -24.71 -21.28
N LYS A 47 -0.43 -25.31 -22.36
CA LYS A 47 -1.10 -26.62 -22.38
C LYS A 47 -0.60 -27.46 -23.55
N GLY A 48 0.42 -28.28 -23.34
CA GLY A 48 1.17 -28.93 -24.41
C GLY A 48 1.84 -27.87 -25.28
N ASP A 49 1.59 -27.93 -26.60
CA ASP A 49 2.12 -26.95 -27.55
C ASP A 49 1.22 -25.68 -27.65
N LEU A 50 0.04 -25.66 -27.02
CA LEU A 50 -0.83 -24.47 -27.01
C LEU A 50 -0.38 -23.50 -25.95
N VAL A 51 0.01 -22.30 -26.36
CA VAL A 51 0.47 -21.19 -25.54
C VAL A 51 -0.56 -20.06 -25.59
N THR A 52 -0.95 -19.53 -24.44
CA THR A 52 -1.81 -18.35 -24.33
C THR A 52 -0.99 -17.19 -23.81
N LEU A 53 -1.00 -16.10 -24.56
CA LEU A 53 -0.34 -14.84 -24.26
C LEU A 53 -1.37 -13.81 -23.81
N GLN A 54 -1.11 -13.13 -22.73
CA GLN A 54 -1.82 -11.92 -22.33
C GLN A 54 -1.14 -10.73 -22.97
N VAL A 55 -1.89 -9.94 -23.74
CA VAL A 55 -1.38 -8.71 -24.36
C VAL A 55 -1.74 -7.53 -23.45
N TYR A 56 -0.75 -6.86 -22.88
CA TYR A 56 -0.96 -5.81 -21.89
C TYR A 56 -1.78 -4.63 -22.42
N SER A 57 -1.47 -4.15 -23.60
CA SER A 57 -2.18 -3.03 -24.24
C SER A 57 -3.44 -3.44 -25.00
N GLY A 58 -3.93 -4.68 -24.79
CA GLY A 58 -5.08 -5.23 -25.53
C GLY A 58 -4.77 -5.70 -26.95
N THR A 59 -5.70 -6.45 -27.52
CA THR A 59 -5.50 -7.11 -28.81
C THR A 59 -6.08 -6.35 -30.00
N GLU A 60 -6.64 -5.18 -29.78
CA GLU A 60 -7.21 -4.33 -30.85
C GLU A 60 -6.13 -4.03 -31.89
N GLY A 61 -6.49 -4.26 -33.19
CA GLY A 61 -5.60 -4.02 -34.30
C GLY A 61 -4.56 -5.12 -34.55
N ILE A 62 -4.54 -6.21 -33.79
CA ILE A 62 -3.67 -7.37 -34.07
C ILE A 62 -4.31 -8.23 -35.15
N PRO A 63 -3.68 -8.40 -36.32
CA PRO A 63 -4.20 -9.28 -37.35
C PRO A 63 -3.95 -10.76 -37.01
N THR A 64 -4.76 -11.67 -37.57
CA THR A 64 -4.66 -13.11 -37.29
C THR A 64 -3.36 -13.75 -37.77
N ASN A 65 -2.62 -13.07 -38.62
CA ASN A 65 -1.31 -13.44 -39.08
C ASN A 65 -0.18 -12.60 -38.47
N ALA A 66 -0.45 -11.93 -37.34
CA ALA A 66 0.57 -11.15 -36.66
C ALA A 66 1.77 -12.03 -36.27
N GLU A 67 2.94 -11.43 -36.35
CA GLU A 67 4.16 -12.04 -35.86
C GLU A 67 4.16 -12.07 -34.32
N VAL A 68 4.52 -13.21 -33.77
CA VAL A 68 4.75 -13.42 -32.34
C VAL A 68 6.21 -13.76 -32.12
N THR A 69 6.93 -12.90 -31.44
CA THR A 69 8.34 -13.12 -31.10
C THR A 69 8.46 -13.38 -29.60
N PHE A 70 8.87 -14.57 -29.21
CA PHE A 70 9.18 -14.89 -27.80
C PHE A 70 10.58 -14.37 -27.46
N LEU A 71 10.70 -13.68 -26.32
CA LEU A 71 11.95 -13.04 -25.91
C LEU A 71 12.89 -13.98 -25.13
N GLY A 72 12.36 -15.11 -24.63
CA GLY A 72 13.14 -16.11 -23.89
C GLY A 72 13.47 -15.71 -22.45
N GLU A 73 12.88 -14.64 -21.96
CA GLU A 73 13.14 -14.08 -20.64
C GLU A 73 11.83 -13.58 -19.99
N PRO A 74 11.71 -13.62 -18.64
CA PRO A 74 10.61 -13.01 -17.94
C PRO A 74 10.71 -11.46 -17.97
N PRO A 75 9.67 -10.73 -17.53
CA PRO A 75 9.76 -9.29 -17.36
C PRO A 75 10.87 -8.90 -16.38
N THR A 76 11.67 -7.90 -16.74
CA THR A 76 12.77 -7.40 -15.92
C THR A 76 12.68 -5.89 -15.73
N LEU A 77 13.27 -5.40 -14.65
CA LEU A 77 13.53 -3.98 -14.38
C LEU A 77 15.04 -3.77 -14.29
N LYS A 78 15.56 -2.77 -14.99
CA LYS A 78 16.94 -2.31 -14.76
C LYS A 78 17.01 -1.55 -13.44
N VAL A 79 17.82 -2.04 -12.50
CA VAL A 79 17.96 -1.46 -11.16
C VAL A 79 19.33 -0.84 -10.96
N SER A 80 19.32 0.37 -10.46
CA SER A 80 20.51 1.12 -10.00
C SER A 80 20.05 2.32 -9.17
N ASP A 81 20.99 3.06 -8.59
CA ASP A 81 20.71 4.29 -7.84
C ASP A 81 20.07 5.39 -8.72
N GLN A 82 20.15 5.26 -10.06
CA GLN A 82 19.49 6.15 -11.02
C GLN A 82 17.96 6.06 -11.02
N LEU A 83 17.36 5.07 -10.33
CA LEU A 83 15.91 5.01 -10.12
C LEU A 83 15.42 6.13 -9.19
N SER A 84 16.28 6.61 -8.27
CA SER A 84 15.91 7.62 -7.29
C SER A 84 15.58 8.95 -7.97
N GLY A 85 14.49 9.57 -7.53
CA GLY A 85 14.03 10.85 -8.07
C GLY A 85 13.22 10.77 -9.36
N ARG A 86 12.86 9.57 -9.80
CA ARG A 86 12.34 9.35 -11.15
C ARG A 86 10.90 8.84 -11.16
N PHE A 87 10.22 9.12 -12.27
CA PHE A 87 8.89 8.64 -12.58
C PHE A 87 8.93 7.70 -13.80
N PHE A 88 8.33 6.52 -13.64
CA PHE A 88 8.28 5.46 -14.63
C PHE A 88 6.83 5.04 -14.92
N ASN A 89 6.57 4.56 -16.12
CA ASN A 89 5.33 3.88 -16.43
C ASN A 89 5.34 2.43 -15.89
N ALA A 90 4.24 1.69 -16.14
CA ALA A 90 4.09 0.30 -15.72
C ALA A 90 5.14 -0.68 -16.29
N TYR A 91 5.88 -0.28 -17.31
CA TYR A 91 6.97 -1.08 -17.91
C TYR A 91 8.36 -0.68 -17.42
N GLY A 92 8.46 0.22 -16.44
CA GLY A 92 9.74 0.74 -15.97
C GLY A 92 10.43 1.72 -16.94
N LYS A 93 9.69 2.26 -17.93
CA LYS A 93 10.22 3.29 -18.84
C LYS A 93 10.03 4.68 -18.24
N PRO A 94 11.04 5.56 -18.31
CA PRO A 94 10.92 6.93 -17.82
C PRO A 94 9.78 7.71 -18.49
N ILE A 95 8.99 8.44 -17.69
CA ILE A 95 7.94 9.35 -18.14
C ILE A 95 8.18 10.81 -17.71
N ASP A 96 9.29 11.05 -17.04
CA ASP A 96 9.72 12.36 -16.55
C ASP A 96 10.63 13.12 -17.55
N GLY A 97 10.85 12.58 -18.74
CA GLY A 97 11.73 13.15 -19.76
C GLY A 97 13.23 12.89 -19.53
N GLY A 98 13.58 12.15 -18.48
CA GLY A 98 14.95 11.75 -18.21
C GLY A 98 15.44 10.57 -19.07
N PRO A 99 16.73 10.22 -19.03
CA PRO A 99 17.29 9.10 -19.79
C PRO A 99 16.79 7.74 -19.26
N GLU A 100 16.95 6.71 -20.08
CA GLU A 100 16.79 5.31 -19.66
C GLU A 100 17.75 4.99 -18.50
N VAL A 101 17.28 4.15 -17.57
CA VAL A 101 18.11 3.70 -16.43
C VAL A 101 19.13 2.68 -16.93
N GLU A 102 20.38 2.89 -16.55
CA GLU A 102 21.44 1.90 -16.74
C GLU A 102 21.65 1.14 -15.43
N GLY A 103 21.77 -0.18 -15.53
CA GLY A 103 21.94 -1.02 -14.34
C GLY A 103 21.82 -2.49 -14.62
N GLU A 104 21.78 -3.27 -13.54
CA GLU A 104 21.57 -4.70 -13.56
C GLU A 104 20.10 -5.00 -13.86
N GLU A 105 19.84 -6.04 -14.67
CA GLU A 105 18.49 -6.52 -14.93
C GLU A 105 18.04 -7.43 -13.78
N ARG A 106 16.92 -7.05 -13.14
CA ARG A 106 16.27 -7.82 -12.09
C ARG A 106 14.91 -8.32 -12.57
N GLU A 107 14.65 -9.61 -12.43
CA GLU A 107 13.35 -10.20 -12.70
C GLU A 107 12.29 -9.61 -11.78
N ILE A 108 11.16 -9.17 -12.36
CA ILE A 108 9.99 -8.70 -11.57
C ILE A 108 9.09 -9.89 -11.22
N GLY A 109 8.32 -9.76 -10.15
CA GLY A 109 7.39 -10.82 -9.74
C GLY A 109 8.06 -12.12 -9.25
N GLY A 110 9.38 -12.14 -9.04
CA GLY A 110 10.13 -13.27 -8.48
C GLY A 110 9.67 -13.63 -7.06
N PRO A 111 10.17 -14.72 -6.46
CA PRO A 111 9.75 -15.18 -5.14
C PRO A 111 10.14 -14.17 -4.05
N SER A 112 9.38 -14.15 -2.97
CA SER A 112 9.72 -13.36 -1.78
C SER A 112 10.99 -13.91 -1.10
N VAL A 113 11.65 -13.07 -0.29
CA VAL A 113 12.84 -13.49 0.48
C VAL A 113 12.52 -14.73 1.32
N ASN A 114 13.40 -15.74 1.26
CA ASN A 114 13.21 -16.98 2.00
C ASN A 114 13.00 -16.69 3.51
N PRO A 115 12.00 -17.30 4.17
CA PRO A 115 11.73 -17.09 5.60
C PRO A 115 12.94 -17.25 6.51
N TYR A 116 13.84 -18.17 6.21
CA TYR A 116 15.07 -18.36 6.99
C TYR A 116 16.01 -17.14 6.97
N LYS A 117 15.94 -16.32 5.92
CA LYS A 117 16.72 -15.09 5.76
C LYS A 117 16.01 -13.84 6.31
N ARG A 118 14.85 -14.01 6.96
CA ARG A 118 14.06 -12.91 7.52
C ARG A 118 14.33 -12.75 9.00
N ARG A 119 14.30 -11.51 9.47
CA ARG A 119 14.25 -11.18 10.90
C ARG A 119 12.80 -10.83 11.28
N GLN A 120 12.46 -11.04 12.54
CA GLN A 120 11.17 -10.56 13.03
C GLN A 120 11.14 -9.03 13.06
N PRO A 121 10.06 -8.40 12.56
CA PRO A 121 9.85 -6.95 12.62
C PRO A 121 10.02 -6.41 14.03
N SER A 122 10.90 -5.41 14.23
CA SER A 122 11.23 -4.85 15.54
C SER A 122 11.66 -3.38 15.51
N GLU A 123 11.77 -2.77 14.33
CA GLU A 123 12.16 -1.37 14.18
C GLU A 123 10.93 -0.49 13.91
N LEU A 124 10.89 0.68 14.53
CA LEU A 124 9.83 1.67 14.37
C LEU A 124 9.98 2.41 13.03
N ILE A 125 8.86 2.63 12.35
CA ILE A 125 8.76 3.58 11.23
C ILE A 125 7.75 4.66 11.62
N PRO A 126 8.20 5.84 12.06
CA PRO A 126 7.33 6.99 12.20
C PRO A 126 6.80 7.41 10.82
N THR A 127 5.48 7.56 10.70
CA THR A 127 4.84 8.00 9.45
C THR A 127 4.73 9.51 9.37
N GLY A 128 4.86 10.20 10.50
CA GLY A 128 4.64 11.63 10.63
C GLY A 128 3.16 12.03 10.71
N ILE A 129 2.24 11.06 10.75
CA ILE A 129 0.80 11.30 10.92
C ILE A 129 0.39 10.82 12.31
N ALA A 130 -0.01 11.76 13.18
CA ALA A 130 -0.27 11.48 14.59
C ALA A 130 -1.31 10.37 14.80
N GLY A 131 -2.39 10.33 14.02
CA GLY A 131 -3.43 9.31 14.13
C GLY A 131 -2.93 7.89 13.82
N ILE A 132 -1.94 7.75 12.95
CA ILE A 132 -1.28 6.46 12.67
C ILE A 132 -0.28 6.15 13.79
N ASP A 133 0.65 7.06 14.05
CA ASP A 133 1.79 6.81 14.92
C ASP A 133 1.37 6.60 16.39
N LEU A 134 0.31 7.28 16.88
CA LEU A 134 -0.23 7.10 18.22
C LEU A 134 -0.91 5.74 18.40
N ASN A 135 -1.84 5.39 17.49
CA ASN A 135 -2.75 4.27 17.70
C ASN A 135 -2.32 2.97 17.00
N ASN A 136 -1.60 3.08 15.88
CA ASN A 136 -1.33 1.95 14.98
C ASN A 136 0.13 1.89 14.53
N THR A 137 1.01 2.40 15.31
CA THR A 137 2.48 2.47 15.12
C THR A 137 3.02 1.43 14.13
N ILE A 138 3.61 1.89 13.02
CA ILE A 138 4.11 1.03 11.95
C ILE A 138 5.47 0.45 12.30
N VAL A 139 5.67 -0.81 11.92
CA VAL A 139 6.89 -1.57 12.19
C VAL A 139 7.57 -1.91 10.86
N SER A 140 8.88 -1.78 10.81
CA SER A 140 9.69 -2.13 9.64
C SER A 140 9.46 -3.59 9.22
N GLY A 141 9.24 -3.82 7.94
CA GLY A 141 8.91 -5.14 7.42
C GLY A 141 7.43 -5.53 7.54
N GLN A 142 6.56 -4.63 8.02
CA GLN A 142 5.12 -4.83 8.11
C GLN A 142 4.44 -4.60 6.76
N LYS A 143 3.37 -5.36 6.52
CA LYS A 143 2.40 -5.11 5.45
C LYS A 143 1.06 -4.75 6.06
N ILE A 144 0.52 -3.61 5.69
CA ILE A 144 -0.72 -3.08 6.25
C ILE A 144 -1.57 -2.38 5.16
N PRO A 145 -2.87 -2.72 5.02
CA PRO A 145 -3.76 -2.02 4.12
C PRO A 145 -4.22 -0.70 4.73
N PHE A 146 -4.53 0.23 3.83
CA PHE A 146 -5.15 1.50 4.13
C PHE A 146 -6.53 1.54 3.48
N PHE A 147 -7.57 1.32 4.27
CA PHE A 147 -8.95 1.31 3.80
C PHE A 147 -9.56 2.71 3.80
N ALA A 148 -10.16 3.09 2.68
CA ALA A 148 -10.81 4.37 2.48
C ALA A 148 -11.95 4.25 1.48
N ASP A 149 -12.98 5.09 1.57
CA ASP A 149 -13.96 5.23 0.50
C ASP A 149 -13.35 6.06 -0.66
N PRO A 150 -13.82 5.90 -1.90
CA PRO A 150 -13.19 6.52 -3.08
C PRO A 150 -13.17 8.06 -3.06
N ASP A 151 -14.09 8.68 -2.33
CA ASP A 151 -14.21 10.14 -2.19
C ASP A 151 -13.30 10.73 -1.09
N GLN A 152 -12.60 9.87 -0.35
CA GLN A 152 -11.70 10.31 0.73
C GLN A 152 -10.29 10.61 0.22
N PRO A 153 -9.54 11.50 0.88
CA PRO A 153 -8.23 11.98 0.41
C PRO A 153 -7.08 11.00 0.74
N TYR A 154 -7.22 9.71 0.41
CA TYR A 154 -6.22 8.70 0.70
C TYR A 154 -4.89 8.94 -0.03
N ASN A 155 -4.91 9.50 -1.25
CA ASN A 155 -3.70 9.85 -1.98
C ASN A 155 -2.94 11.00 -1.30
N GLN A 156 -3.63 11.95 -0.66
CA GLN A 156 -2.99 12.96 0.18
C GLN A 156 -2.27 12.31 1.37
N VAL A 157 -2.91 11.36 2.05
CA VAL A 157 -2.27 10.63 3.16
C VAL A 157 -1.03 9.88 2.67
N MET A 158 -1.09 9.24 1.50
CA MET A 158 0.08 8.55 0.92
C MET A 158 1.22 9.53 0.60
N ALA A 159 0.91 10.70 0.05
CA ALA A 159 1.92 11.73 -0.21
C ALA A 159 2.53 12.26 1.09
N ASP A 160 1.72 12.51 2.12
CA ASP A 160 2.18 12.98 3.42
C ASP A 160 3.08 11.95 4.12
N VAL A 161 2.73 10.65 4.07
CA VAL A 161 3.58 9.57 4.55
C VAL A 161 4.88 9.50 3.76
N ALA A 162 4.84 9.61 2.44
CA ALA A 162 6.04 9.61 1.59
C ALA A 162 7.00 10.76 1.94
N LEU A 163 6.47 11.93 2.27
CA LEU A 163 7.28 13.09 2.60
C LEU A 163 7.89 13.02 4.01
N ARG A 164 7.27 12.30 4.94
CA ARG A 164 7.59 12.38 6.39
C ARG A 164 8.10 11.10 7.01
N ALA A 165 7.81 9.94 6.41
CA ALA A 165 8.27 8.67 6.97
C ALA A 165 9.80 8.62 7.11
N ASP A 166 10.25 8.14 8.26
CA ASP A 166 11.69 8.01 8.57
C ASP A 166 12.25 6.69 7.99
N VAL A 167 12.48 6.74 6.68
CA VAL A 167 13.04 5.65 5.88
C VAL A 167 13.99 6.18 4.81
N ASP A 168 14.87 5.34 4.29
CA ASP A 168 15.87 5.74 3.30
C ASP A 168 15.27 5.96 1.91
N LYS A 169 14.36 5.06 1.50
CA LYS A 169 13.69 5.12 0.18
C LYS A 169 12.20 4.92 0.29
N ILE A 170 11.48 5.65 -0.57
CA ILE A 170 10.04 5.55 -0.77
C ILE A 170 9.79 5.11 -2.21
N ILE A 171 8.95 4.12 -2.39
CA ILE A 171 8.54 3.68 -3.73
C ILE A 171 7.03 3.75 -3.82
N LEU A 172 6.53 4.62 -4.69
CA LEU A 172 5.11 4.76 -5.00
C LEU A 172 4.75 3.89 -6.21
N GLY A 173 3.82 2.97 -6.03
CA GLY A 173 3.16 2.22 -7.10
C GLY A 173 1.74 2.72 -7.29
N GLY A 174 1.52 3.54 -8.32
CA GLY A 174 0.22 4.11 -8.64
C GLY A 174 -0.49 3.29 -9.73
N MET A 175 -1.67 2.76 -9.42
CA MET A 175 -2.47 1.91 -10.31
C MET A 175 -3.78 2.60 -10.66
N GLY A 176 -3.93 3.00 -11.91
CA GLY A 176 -5.13 3.68 -12.41
C GLY A 176 -5.31 5.08 -11.82
N LEU A 177 -4.23 5.78 -11.56
CA LEU A 177 -4.30 7.17 -11.09
C LEU A 177 -5.01 8.06 -12.12
N SER A 178 -5.87 8.97 -11.66
CA SER A 178 -6.32 10.06 -12.51
C SER A 178 -5.14 10.96 -12.89
N ASN A 179 -5.29 11.75 -13.96
CA ASN A 179 -4.26 12.73 -14.31
C ASN A 179 -4.03 13.75 -13.19
N ASP A 180 -5.09 14.12 -12.47
CA ASP A 180 -5.01 15.05 -11.35
C ASP A 180 -4.23 14.43 -10.17
N ASP A 181 -4.45 13.16 -9.83
CA ASP A 181 -3.69 12.45 -8.80
C ASP A 181 -2.22 12.31 -9.18
N TYR A 182 -1.93 11.97 -10.43
CA TYR A 182 -0.54 11.90 -10.92
C TYR A 182 0.17 13.25 -10.78
N LEU A 183 -0.47 14.33 -11.22
CA LEU A 183 0.08 15.69 -11.11
C LEU A 183 0.21 16.11 -9.64
N PHE A 184 -0.75 15.75 -8.80
CA PHE A 184 -0.69 16.01 -7.36
C PHE A 184 0.54 15.36 -6.72
N PHE A 185 0.79 14.07 -6.91
CA PHE A 185 1.97 13.40 -6.38
C PHE A 185 3.26 14.05 -6.89
N ARG A 186 3.34 14.31 -8.19
CA ARG A 186 4.50 14.95 -8.80
C ARG A 186 4.79 16.32 -8.18
N GLN A 187 3.80 17.18 -8.09
CA GLN A 187 3.95 18.52 -7.52
C GLN A 187 4.29 18.47 -6.02
N ALA A 188 3.66 17.57 -5.25
CA ALA A 188 3.94 17.41 -3.84
C ALA A 188 5.40 17.04 -3.59
N PHE A 189 5.94 16.08 -4.35
CA PHE A 189 7.31 15.62 -4.19
C PHE A 189 8.36 16.63 -4.71
N GLU A 190 8.10 17.27 -5.86
CA GLU A 190 8.95 18.32 -6.41
C GLU A 190 9.02 19.54 -5.47
N SER A 191 7.85 20.00 -4.98
CA SER A 191 7.76 21.19 -4.12
C SER A 191 8.42 20.99 -2.76
N ALA A 192 8.38 19.78 -2.23
CA ALA A 192 9.04 19.44 -0.96
C ALA A 192 10.54 19.20 -1.09
N GLY A 193 11.09 19.13 -2.32
CA GLY A 193 12.50 18.80 -2.54
C GLY A 193 12.87 17.38 -2.10
N ALA A 194 11.90 16.46 -2.07
CA ALA A 194 12.06 15.10 -1.52
C ALA A 194 12.33 14.05 -2.60
N LEU A 195 12.47 14.45 -3.86
CA LEU A 195 12.61 13.52 -4.99
C LEU A 195 13.76 12.55 -4.83
N ASP A 196 14.91 12.96 -4.29
CA ASP A 196 16.12 12.12 -4.20
C ASP A 196 15.90 10.76 -3.53
N ARG A 197 14.86 10.63 -2.72
CA ARG A 197 14.52 9.38 -2.03
C ARG A 197 13.24 8.71 -2.53
N ILE A 198 12.53 9.31 -3.49
CA ILE A 198 11.23 8.84 -3.98
C ILE A 198 11.36 8.28 -5.39
N ILE A 199 10.74 7.15 -5.64
CA ILE A 199 10.68 6.46 -6.94
C ILE A 199 9.21 6.17 -7.23
N CYS A 200 8.73 6.49 -8.44
CA CYS A 200 7.33 6.31 -8.80
C CYS A 200 7.18 5.40 -10.02
N PHE A 201 6.37 4.35 -9.89
CA PHE A 201 5.87 3.55 -11.01
C PHE A 201 4.38 3.80 -11.15
N VAL A 202 3.92 4.27 -12.31
CA VAL A 202 2.58 4.79 -12.47
C VAL A 202 1.90 4.19 -13.70
N ASN A 203 0.66 3.75 -13.53
CA ASN A 203 -0.33 3.54 -14.56
C ASN A 203 -1.47 4.52 -14.30
N THR A 204 -1.86 5.26 -15.32
CA THR A 204 -2.96 6.24 -15.24
C THR A 204 -4.27 5.66 -15.76
N THR A 205 -5.36 6.42 -15.63
CA THR A 205 -6.66 6.05 -16.22
C THR A 205 -6.66 6.07 -17.75
N GLU A 206 -5.69 6.73 -18.39
CA GLU A 206 -5.53 6.75 -19.85
C GLU A 206 -4.79 5.51 -20.36
N ASP A 207 -4.05 4.83 -19.49
CA ASP A 207 -3.31 3.63 -19.85
C ASP A 207 -4.21 2.38 -19.80
N PRO A 208 -3.88 1.31 -20.55
CA PRO A 208 -4.62 0.06 -20.49
C PRO A 208 -4.72 -0.50 -19.06
N PRO A 209 -5.94 -0.89 -18.60
CA PRO A 209 -6.13 -1.39 -17.23
C PRO A 209 -5.28 -2.61 -16.87
N VAL A 210 -4.96 -3.46 -17.85
CA VAL A 210 -4.16 -4.68 -17.62
C VAL A 210 -2.71 -4.35 -17.23
N GLU A 211 -2.19 -3.21 -17.63
CA GLU A 211 -0.84 -2.75 -17.26
C GLU A 211 -0.69 -2.48 -15.76
N ARG A 212 -1.82 -2.24 -15.04
CA ARG A 212 -1.83 -2.10 -13.57
C ARG A 212 -1.20 -3.30 -12.86
N LEU A 213 -1.28 -4.49 -13.46
CA LEU A 213 -0.75 -5.72 -12.89
C LEU A 213 0.79 -5.72 -12.77
N LEU A 214 1.48 -4.93 -13.60
CA LEU A 214 2.94 -4.81 -13.57
C LEU A 214 3.44 -3.81 -12.51
N VAL A 215 2.64 -2.84 -12.14
CA VAL A 215 3.07 -1.73 -11.25
C VAL A 215 3.56 -2.22 -9.89
N PRO A 216 2.85 -3.09 -9.14
CA PRO A 216 3.35 -3.60 -7.87
C PRO A 216 4.63 -4.42 -8.03
N ASP A 217 4.74 -5.23 -9.09
CA ASP A 217 5.93 -6.05 -9.35
C ASP A 217 7.16 -5.17 -9.66
N MET A 218 7.00 -4.09 -10.44
CA MET A 218 8.06 -3.10 -10.70
C MET A 218 8.49 -2.38 -9.42
N ALA A 219 7.52 -1.89 -8.64
CA ALA A 219 7.79 -1.21 -7.37
C ALA A 219 8.53 -2.12 -6.40
N LEU A 220 8.13 -3.38 -6.28
CA LEU A 220 8.74 -4.35 -5.38
C LEU A 220 10.11 -4.83 -5.86
N ALA A 221 10.34 -4.95 -7.17
CA ALA A 221 11.67 -5.26 -7.71
C ALA A 221 12.67 -4.13 -7.40
N ALA A 222 12.25 -2.87 -7.53
CA ALA A 222 13.06 -1.74 -7.08
C ALA A 222 13.28 -1.75 -5.57
N ALA A 223 12.24 -2.06 -4.78
CA ALA A 223 12.35 -2.17 -3.32
C ALA A 223 13.33 -3.26 -2.89
N GLU A 224 13.32 -4.41 -3.55
CA GLU A 224 14.28 -5.49 -3.28
C GLU A 224 15.72 -5.07 -3.56
N TYR A 225 15.97 -4.28 -4.62
CA TYR A 225 17.30 -3.75 -4.90
C TYR A 225 17.81 -2.87 -3.75
N PHE A 226 17.04 -1.90 -3.32
CA PHE A 226 17.48 -1.01 -2.24
C PHE A 226 17.54 -1.73 -0.88
N ALA A 227 16.57 -2.58 -0.56
CA ALA A 227 16.53 -3.25 0.73
C ALA A 227 17.55 -4.39 0.84
N VAL A 228 17.70 -5.23 -0.19
CA VAL A 228 18.54 -6.44 -0.11
C VAL A 228 19.99 -6.14 -0.50
N ASP A 229 20.20 -5.39 -1.59
CA ASP A 229 21.55 -5.17 -2.12
C ASP A 229 22.22 -3.94 -1.50
N LYS A 230 21.42 -2.90 -1.14
CA LYS A 230 21.91 -1.67 -0.52
C LYS A 230 21.75 -1.62 0.99
N ASN A 231 20.98 -2.54 1.59
CA ASN A 231 20.66 -2.58 3.01
C ASN A 231 19.88 -1.33 3.52
N GLU A 232 19.05 -0.76 2.68
CA GLU A 232 18.25 0.42 2.98
C GLU A 232 16.86 0.05 3.53
N LYS A 233 16.27 0.93 4.34
CA LYS A 233 14.88 0.84 4.79
C LYS A 233 13.99 1.40 3.69
N VAL A 234 13.17 0.55 3.09
CA VAL A 234 12.29 0.91 1.98
C VAL A 234 10.84 0.86 2.41
N LEU A 235 10.10 1.93 2.16
CA LEU A 235 8.64 1.96 2.30
C LEU A 235 8.00 1.97 0.90
N VAL A 236 7.19 0.95 0.63
CA VAL A 236 6.42 0.83 -0.61
C VAL A 236 4.99 1.27 -0.33
N LEU A 237 4.52 2.24 -1.09
CA LEU A 237 3.16 2.78 -1.05
C LEU A 237 2.45 2.35 -2.33
N LEU A 238 1.41 1.53 -2.21
CA LEU A 238 0.62 1.05 -3.35
C LEU A 238 -0.76 1.70 -3.32
N THR A 239 -1.18 2.32 -4.43
CA THR A 239 -2.49 2.96 -4.58
C THR A 239 -2.98 2.85 -6.03
N ASP A 240 -4.08 2.17 -6.35
CA ASP A 240 -5.06 1.52 -5.48
C ASP A 240 -5.12 0.00 -5.77
N MET A 241 -5.13 -0.81 -4.73
CA MET A 241 -5.18 -2.29 -4.86
C MET A 241 -6.55 -2.80 -5.31
N THR A 242 -7.62 -2.01 -5.15
CA THR A 242 -8.93 -2.34 -5.71
C THR A 242 -8.85 -2.28 -7.24
N LEU A 243 -8.22 -1.25 -7.80
CA LEU A 243 -8.01 -1.13 -9.24
C LEU A 243 -7.03 -2.20 -9.80
N TYR A 244 -6.09 -2.66 -9.00
CA TYR A 244 -5.28 -3.85 -9.32
C TYR A 244 -6.14 -5.12 -9.41
N ALA A 245 -7.01 -5.35 -8.43
CA ALA A 245 -7.89 -6.53 -8.41
C ALA A 245 -8.93 -6.48 -9.56
N ASP A 246 -9.42 -5.31 -9.92
CA ASP A 246 -10.27 -5.12 -11.11
C ASP A 246 -9.54 -5.52 -12.39
N ALA A 247 -8.26 -5.17 -12.52
CA ALA A 247 -7.45 -5.61 -13.65
C ALA A 247 -7.28 -7.13 -13.70
N LEU A 248 -7.08 -7.79 -12.56
CA LEU A 248 -7.07 -9.26 -12.47
C LEU A 248 -8.42 -9.86 -12.94
N SER A 249 -9.54 -9.27 -12.54
CA SER A 249 -10.87 -9.72 -12.96
C SER A 249 -11.07 -9.57 -14.46
N ILE A 250 -10.60 -8.47 -15.06
CA ILE A 250 -10.64 -8.27 -16.51
C ILE A 250 -9.91 -9.40 -17.24
N VAL A 251 -8.73 -9.77 -16.76
CA VAL A 251 -7.92 -10.86 -17.36
C VAL A 251 -8.60 -12.21 -17.16
N SER A 252 -9.01 -12.52 -15.94
CA SER A 252 -9.67 -13.79 -15.60
C SER A 252 -10.94 -14.02 -16.41
N ASN A 253 -11.79 -13.00 -16.54
CA ASN A 253 -13.03 -13.07 -17.34
C ASN A 253 -12.75 -13.29 -18.83
N ARG A 254 -11.66 -12.73 -19.35
CA ARG A 254 -11.25 -12.93 -20.76
C ARG A 254 -10.61 -14.28 -21.01
N MET A 255 -10.21 -14.98 -19.96
CA MET A 255 -9.70 -16.37 -20.02
C MET A 255 -10.77 -17.41 -19.74
N ASP A 256 -12.06 -17.02 -19.69
CA ASP A 256 -13.21 -17.89 -19.39
C ASP A 256 -13.04 -18.65 -18.04
N GLN A 257 -12.38 -18.04 -17.08
CA GLN A 257 -12.26 -18.62 -15.73
C GLN A 257 -13.56 -18.38 -14.97
N ILE A 258 -13.97 -19.38 -14.18
CA ILE A 258 -15.17 -19.25 -13.34
C ILE A 258 -14.89 -18.26 -12.20
N PRO A 259 -15.65 -17.17 -12.10
CA PRO A 259 -15.46 -16.21 -11.02
C PRO A 259 -15.79 -16.79 -9.67
N SER A 260 -15.13 -16.31 -8.62
CA SER A 260 -15.36 -16.62 -7.23
C SER A 260 -16.28 -15.55 -6.59
N LYS A 261 -16.20 -15.34 -5.28
CA LYS A 261 -16.94 -14.33 -4.52
C LYS A 261 -16.78 -12.93 -5.16
N ASP A 262 -17.88 -12.19 -5.24
CA ASP A 262 -17.97 -10.82 -5.76
C ASP A 262 -17.42 -10.66 -7.21
N SER A 263 -17.56 -11.70 -8.02
CA SER A 263 -17.07 -11.75 -9.40
C SER A 263 -15.53 -11.65 -9.54
N MET A 264 -14.80 -11.83 -8.46
CA MET A 264 -13.34 -11.82 -8.46
C MET A 264 -12.76 -13.16 -8.93
N PRO A 265 -11.52 -13.17 -9.48
CA PRO A 265 -10.86 -14.41 -9.87
C PRO A 265 -10.56 -15.30 -8.66
N GLY A 266 -10.61 -16.62 -8.86
CA GLY A 266 -10.26 -17.58 -7.80
C GLY A 266 -8.82 -17.48 -7.30
N SER A 267 -7.94 -16.85 -8.08
CA SER A 267 -6.54 -16.59 -7.74
C SER A 267 -6.31 -15.32 -6.89
N LEU A 268 -7.34 -14.50 -6.64
CA LEU A 268 -7.21 -13.20 -5.98
C LEU A 268 -6.37 -13.26 -4.70
N TYR A 269 -6.64 -14.25 -3.82
CA TYR A 269 -5.87 -14.41 -2.59
C TYR A 269 -4.38 -14.65 -2.86
N SER A 270 -4.05 -15.54 -3.78
CA SER A 270 -2.66 -15.89 -4.10
C SER A 270 -1.93 -14.73 -4.79
N ASP A 271 -2.63 -13.97 -5.64
CA ASP A 271 -2.05 -12.82 -6.34
C ASP A 271 -1.75 -11.68 -5.35
N LEU A 272 -2.69 -11.36 -4.46
CA LEU A 272 -2.46 -10.39 -3.38
C LEU A 272 -1.36 -10.88 -2.42
N ALA A 273 -1.38 -12.16 -2.02
CA ALA A 273 -0.38 -12.72 -1.13
C ALA A 273 1.03 -12.63 -1.73
N LYS A 274 1.19 -12.87 -3.02
CA LYS A 274 2.48 -12.74 -3.73
C LYS A 274 3.07 -11.34 -3.58
N ILE A 275 2.25 -10.30 -3.66
CA ILE A 275 2.67 -8.90 -3.49
C ILE A 275 3.01 -8.64 -2.02
N TYR A 276 2.09 -8.89 -1.11
CA TYR A 276 2.25 -8.54 0.31
C TYR A 276 3.35 -9.34 1.01
N GLU A 277 3.63 -10.60 0.59
CA GLU A 277 4.70 -11.42 1.15
C GLU A 277 6.12 -10.94 0.79
N LYS A 278 6.25 -9.92 -0.05
CA LYS A 278 7.51 -9.22 -0.29
C LYS A 278 7.93 -8.33 0.89
N ALA A 279 6.99 -7.94 1.76
CA ALA A 279 7.32 -7.21 2.98
C ALA A 279 8.24 -8.06 3.87
N VAL A 280 9.34 -7.47 4.33
CA VAL A 280 10.39 -8.18 5.06
C VAL A 280 11.25 -7.24 5.90
N GLN A 281 11.65 -7.69 7.08
CA GLN A 281 12.83 -7.14 7.75
C GLN A 281 13.98 -8.15 7.62
N LEU A 282 15.13 -7.68 7.15
CA LEU A 282 16.33 -8.49 6.99
C LEU A 282 17.15 -8.54 8.28
N PRO A 283 18.08 -9.51 8.44
CA PRO A 283 19.05 -9.51 9.52
C PRO A 283 20.00 -8.33 9.51
N THR A 284 20.16 -7.71 8.34
CA THR A 284 20.81 -6.41 8.11
C THR A 284 19.88 -5.26 8.47
N ASP A 285 20.26 -4.03 8.17
CA ASP A 285 19.40 -2.85 8.37
C ASP A 285 18.31 -2.71 7.28
N GLY A 286 18.44 -3.45 6.18
CA GLY A 286 17.50 -3.41 5.07
C GLY A 286 16.11 -3.95 5.41
N SER A 287 15.09 -3.32 4.86
CA SER A 287 13.71 -3.76 5.03
C SER A 287 12.80 -3.28 3.90
N ILE A 288 11.70 -4.02 3.68
CA ILE A 288 10.60 -3.62 2.80
C ILE A 288 9.34 -3.59 3.65
N THR A 289 8.76 -2.40 3.81
CA THR A 289 7.47 -2.18 4.49
C THR A 289 6.45 -1.78 3.44
N ILE A 290 5.22 -2.30 3.52
CA ILE A 290 4.19 -2.05 2.53
C ILE A 290 2.97 -1.41 3.21
N ILE A 291 2.57 -0.23 2.73
CA ILE A 291 1.26 0.38 3.00
C ILE A 291 0.50 0.40 1.67
N ALA A 292 -0.65 -0.23 1.63
CA ALA A 292 -1.40 -0.38 0.38
C ALA A 292 -2.84 0.11 0.54
N VAL A 293 -3.20 1.11 -0.23
CA VAL A 293 -4.57 1.60 -0.31
C VAL A 293 -5.47 0.54 -0.94
N THR A 294 -6.60 0.31 -0.34
CA THR A 294 -7.68 -0.51 -0.89
C THR A 294 -8.96 0.28 -0.71
N THR A 295 -9.51 0.79 -1.80
CA THR A 295 -10.77 1.53 -1.77
C THR A 295 -11.94 0.59 -1.53
N LEU A 296 -12.89 1.06 -0.72
CA LEU A 296 -14.08 0.32 -0.32
C LEU A 296 -15.28 0.81 -1.11
N ASN A 297 -16.29 -0.03 -1.25
CA ASN A 297 -17.60 0.38 -1.74
C ASN A 297 -18.53 0.57 -0.53
N ASP A 298 -18.89 1.83 -0.26
CA ASP A 298 -19.74 2.21 0.90
C ASP A 298 -19.22 1.65 2.24
N GLY A 299 -17.90 1.64 2.45
CA GLY A 299 -17.28 1.15 3.67
C GLY A 299 -17.36 -0.37 3.88
N ASP A 300 -17.74 -1.14 2.85
CA ASP A 300 -17.90 -2.60 2.94
C ASP A 300 -16.55 -3.33 2.94
N ILE A 301 -16.15 -3.79 4.12
CA ILE A 301 -14.95 -4.62 4.32
C ILE A 301 -15.18 -6.11 4.07
N THR A 302 -16.43 -6.53 3.81
CA THR A 302 -16.77 -7.95 3.56
C THR A 302 -16.63 -8.32 2.09
N HIS A 303 -16.44 -7.35 1.21
CA HIS A 303 -16.12 -7.59 -0.20
C HIS A 303 -14.84 -8.40 -0.34
N ALA A 304 -14.73 -9.22 -1.39
CA ALA A 304 -13.61 -10.15 -1.57
C ALA A 304 -12.21 -9.52 -1.49
N ILE A 305 -12.05 -8.27 -1.97
CA ILE A 305 -10.74 -7.60 -1.99
C ILE A 305 -10.29 -7.21 -0.58
N PRO A 306 -11.02 -6.39 0.19
CA PRO A 306 -10.61 -6.04 1.55
C PRO A 306 -10.59 -7.24 2.50
N ASP A 307 -11.51 -8.21 2.35
CA ASP A 307 -11.56 -9.42 3.16
C ASP A 307 -10.29 -10.26 2.99
N ASN A 308 -9.90 -10.59 1.75
CA ASN A 308 -8.64 -11.31 1.48
C ASN A 308 -7.41 -10.51 1.95
N THR A 309 -7.39 -9.20 1.73
CA THR A 309 -6.30 -8.34 2.19
C THR A 309 -6.14 -8.38 3.70
N GLY A 310 -7.24 -8.37 4.46
CA GLY A 310 -7.24 -8.48 5.93
C GLY A 310 -6.66 -9.78 6.47
N TYR A 311 -6.81 -10.90 5.73
CA TYR A 311 -6.20 -12.18 6.11
C TYR A 311 -4.69 -12.24 5.85
N ILE A 312 -4.22 -11.57 4.80
CA ILE A 312 -2.80 -11.62 4.38
C ILE A 312 -1.93 -10.69 5.23
N THR A 313 -2.48 -9.59 5.74
CA THR A 313 -1.74 -8.47 6.33
C THR A 313 -1.72 -8.48 7.86
N GLU A 314 -0.87 -7.65 8.47
CA GLU A 314 -0.71 -7.57 9.93
C GLU A 314 -1.47 -6.40 10.56
N GLY A 315 -2.67 -6.13 10.08
CA GLY A 315 -3.55 -5.08 10.59
C GLY A 315 -4.29 -4.38 9.50
N GLN A 316 -4.78 -3.18 9.79
CA GLN A 316 -5.48 -2.32 8.85
C GLN A 316 -5.52 -0.88 9.38
N LEU A 317 -5.48 0.08 8.50
CA LEU A 317 -5.77 1.48 8.78
C LEU A 317 -7.07 1.87 8.09
N PHE A 318 -7.88 2.67 8.76
CA PHE A 318 -9.16 3.14 8.24
C PHE A 318 -9.21 4.65 8.20
N LEU A 319 -9.58 5.21 7.07
CA LEU A 319 -9.88 6.61 6.90
C LEU A 319 -11.38 6.84 7.08
N ARG A 320 -11.75 7.90 7.80
CA ARG A 320 -13.15 8.24 8.06
C ARG A 320 -13.36 9.75 8.17
N ALA A 321 -14.44 10.25 7.60
CA ALA A 321 -14.93 11.58 7.91
C ALA A 321 -15.56 11.57 9.30
N ASP A 322 -15.14 12.51 10.16
CA ASP A 322 -15.67 12.68 11.51
C ASP A 322 -16.63 13.86 11.54
N SER A 323 -17.92 13.58 11.72
CA SER A 323 -18.99 14.58 11.68
C SER A 323 -18.90 15.61 12.81
N ASP A 324 -18.33 15.21 13.95
CA ASP A 324 -18.30 16.03 15.16
C ASP A 324 -17.18 17.09 15.11
N SER A 325 -16.03 16.71 14.56
CA SER A 325 -14.89 17.62 14.36
C SER A 325 -14.87 18.27 12.96
N GLY A 326 -15.60 17.72 11.99
CA GLY A 326 -15.54 18.12 10.59
C GLY A 326 -14.21 17.76 9.92
N LYS A 327 -13.43 16.85 10.49
CA LYS A 327 -12.12 16.43 10.00
C LYS A 327 -12.15 15.04 9.38
N ILE A 328 -11.21 14.77 8.51
CA ILE A 328 -10.89 13.41 8.10
C ILE A 328 -9.88 12.84 9.09
N ILE A 329 -10.18 11.68 9.66
CA ILE A 329 -9.41 11.08 10.74
C ILE A 329 -8.99 9.64 10.42
N ILE A 330 -7.92 9.19 11.05
CA ILE A 330 -7.63 7.76 11.18
C ILE A 330 -8.55 7.20 12.26
N ASP A 331 -9.48 6.32 11.87
CA ASP A 331 -10.48 5.77 12.79
C ASP A 331 -9.83 4.87 13.85
N PRO A 332 -9.86 5.23 15.13
CA PRO A 332 -9.16 4.49 16.18
C PRO A 332 -9.84 3.15 16.53
N PHE A 333 -11.10 2.93 16.12
CA PHE A 333 -11.84 1.70 16.41
C PHE A 333 -11.70 0.65 15.30
N ARG A 334 -11.69 1.10 14.04
CA ARG A 334 -11.59 0.22 12.87
C ARG A 334 -10.14 -0.02 12.46
N SER A 335 -9.20 0.78 12.95
CA SER A 335 -7.77 0.64 12.67
C SER A 335 -7.08 -0.26 13.71
N LEU A 336 -6.18 -1.09 13.24
CA LEU A 336 -5.42 -2.04 14.06
C LEU A 336 -4.05 -2.29 13.46
N SER A 337 -2.98 -2.22 14.27
CA SER A 337 -1.67 -2.79 13.94
C SER A 337 -1.35 -3.92 14.90
N ARG A 338 -1.20 -5.15 14.38
CA ARG A 338 -0.89 -6.34 15.20
C ARG A 338 0.54 -6.35 15.70
N LEU A 339 1.43 -5.57 15.08
CA LEU A 339 2.85 -5.54 15.40
C LEU A 339 3.23 -4.38 16.33
N LYS A 340 2.35 -3.41 16.58
CA LYS A 340 2.65 -2.20 17.35
C LYS A 340 3.27 -2.46 18.73
N GLN A 341 2.90 -3.55 19.39
CA GLN A 341 3.41 -3.91 20.71
C GLN A 341 4.92 -4.21 20.70
N ARG A 342 5.51 -4.49 19.53
CA ARG A 342 6.95 -4.75 19.40
C ARG A 342 7.80 -3.48 19.52
N VAL A 343 7.20 -2.33 19.27
CA VAL A 343 7.88 -1.03 19.24
C VAL A 343 7.34 -0.05 20.28
N GLN A 344 6.04 -0.10 20.61
CA GLN A 344 5.48 0.74 21.66
C GLN A 344 6.11 0.44 23.02
N ASN A 345 6.47 1.45 23.79
CA ASN A 345 7.19 1.41 25.07
C ASN A 345 8.63 0.83 24.98
N VAL A 346 9.06 0.37 23.80
CA VAL A 346 10.43 -0.18 23.59
C VAL A 346 11.26 0.80 22.75
N LYS A 347 10.71 1.25 21.63
CA LYS A 347 11.32 2.24 20.72
C LYS A 347 10.65 3.63 20.87
N THR A 348 9.54 3.69 21.55
CA THR A 348 8.83 4.93 21.91
C THR A 348 8.87 5.14 23.42
N ARG A 349 8.36 6.29 23.89
CA ARG A 349 8.30 6.62 25.31
C ARG A 349 7.50 5.57 26.10
N GLU A 350 7.91 5.28 27.33
CA GLU A 350 7.38 4.20 28.19
C GLU A 350 5.88 4.25 28.50
N ASP A 351 5.25 5.42 28.33
CA ASP A 351 3.85 5.65 28.57
C ASP A 351 2.95 5.45 27.33
N HIS A 352 3.55 5.25 26.14
CA HIS A 352 2.85 5.28 24.85
C HIS A 352 1.63 4.35 24.83
N SER A 353 1.79 3.08 25.19
CA SER A 353 0.67 2.12 25.13
C SER A 353 -0.45 2.46 26.11
N GLN A 354 -0.14 3.03 27.29
CA GLN A 354 -1.16 3.42 28.26
C GLN A 354 -1.88 4.70 27.86
N VAL A 355 -1.15 5.67 27.32
CA VAL A 355 -1.72 6.89 26.76
C VAL A 355 -2.67 6.56 25.59
N MET A 356 -2.22 5.72 24.66
CA MET A 356 -3.04 5.23 23.55
C MET A 356 -4.33 4.56 24.06
N ASN A 357 -4.22 3.59 24.96
CA ASN A 357 -5.37 2.85 25.48
C ASN A 357 -6.36 3.76 26.22
N ALA A 358 -5.86 4.69 27.05
CA ALA A 358 -6.69 5.66 27.74
C ALA A 358 -7.41 6.58 26.72
N GLY A 359 -6.67 7.09 25.72
CA GLY A 359 -7.22 7.96 24.70
C GLY A 359 -8.35 7.32 23.91
N VAL A 360 -8.15 6.11 23.42
CA VAL A 360 -9.17 5.36 22.67
C VAL A 360 -10.39 5.00 23.54
N ARG A 361 -10.18 4.59 24.80
CA ARG A 361 -11.26 4.30 25.73
C ARG A 361 -12.12 5.52 26.02
N LEU A 362 -11.50 6.66 26.36
CA LEU A 362 -12.22 7.92 26.63
C LEU A 362 -12.95 8.44 25.38
N TYR A 363 -12.39 8.20 24.20
CA TYR A 363 -13.06 8.48 22.92
C TYR A 363 -14.26 7.56 22.70
N ALA A 364 -14.20 6.30 23.14
CA ALA A 364 -15.33 5.35 23.11
C ALA A 364 -16.44 5.79 24.09
N ASP A 365 -16.07 6.27 25.28
CA ASP A 365 -17.04 6.81 26.24
C ASP A 365 -17.82 8.00 25.66
N ALA A 366 -17.16 8.84 24.84
CA ALA A 366 -17.82 9.91 24.12
C ALA A 366 -18.84 9.40 23.08
N GLN A 367 -18.54 8.31 22.37
CA GLN A 367 -19.50 7.72 21.44
C GLN A 367 -20.73 7.15 22.18
N ASN A 368 -20.50 6.56 23.36
CA ASN A 368 -21.59 6.14 24.25
C ASN A 368 -22.44 7.32 24.74
N ALA A 369 -21.81 8.44 25.10
CA ALA A 369 -22.52 9.66 25.48
C ALA A 369 -23.35 10.24 24.33
N LYS A 370 -22.82 10.21 23.11
CA LYS A 370 -23.54 10.63 21.90
C LYS A 370 -24.80 9.76 21.66
N THR A 371 -24.64 8.45 21.77
CA THR A 371 -25.76 7.50 21.66
C THR A 371 -26.84 7.73 22.74
N LYS A 372 -26.43 8.06 23.99
CA LYS A 372 -27.39 8.45 25.03
C LYS A 372 -28.18 9.70 24.63
N LEU A 373 -27.50 10.74 24.15
CA LEU A 373 -28.13 11.98 23.70
C LEU A 373 -29.12 11.74 22.56
N GLU A 374 -28.73 10.97 21.55
CA GLU A 374 -29.58 10.60 20.41
C GLU A 374 -30.84 9.84 20.83
N ASN A 375 -30.76 9.04 21.89
CA ASN A 375 -31.88 8.32 22.47
C ASN A 375 -32.70 9.13 23.50
N GLY A 376 -32.37 10.42 23.68
CA GLY A 376 -33.13 11.32 24.57
C GLY A 376 -32.85 11.12 26.06
N PHE A 377 -31.73 10.53 26.45
CA PHE A 377 -31.29 10.43 27.83
C PHE A 377 -30.54 11.69 28.29
N ASP A 378 -30.69 12.04 29.56
CA ASP A 378 -29.88 13.11 30.15
C ASP A 378 -28.41 12.68 30.24
N LEU A 379 -27.52 13.64 29.98
CA LEU A 379 -26.08 13.45 30.07
C LEU A 379 -25.57 13.85 31.44
N SER A 380 -24.66 13.07 32.01
CA SER A 380 -23.88 13.43 33.18
C SER A 380 -22.79 14.44 32.84
N ASP A 381 -22.21 15.12 33.86
CA ASP A 381 -21.05 15.98 33.68
C ASP A 381 -19.85 15.25 33.03
N TYR A 382 -19.70 13.95 33.32
CA TYR A 382 -18.69 13.11 32.70
C TYR A 382 -18.98 12.91 31.19
N ASP A 383 -20.23 12.66 30.83
CA ASP A 383 -20.64 12.50 29.44
C ASP A 383 -20.35 13.79 28.62
N HIS A 384 -20.66 14.97 29.18
CA HIS A 384 -20.35 16.25 28.55
C HIS A 384 -18.85 16.45 28.35
N ARG A 385 -18.03 16.14 29.36
CA ARG A 385 -16.57 16.23 29.25
C ARG A 385 -16.00 15.26 28.21
N CYS A 386 -16.57 14.05 28.08
CA CYS A 386 -16.20 13.09 27.06
C CYS A 386 -16.49 13.62 25.65
N LEU A 387 -17.65 14.26 25.42
CA LEU A 387 -17.99 14.83 24.11
C LEU A 387 -17.03 15.96 23.72
N ASP A 388 -16.72 16.87 24.65
CA ASP A 388 -15.76 17.95 24.40
C ASP A 388 -14.34 17.43 24.15
N TYR A 389 -13.92 16.44 24.93
CA TYR A 389 -12.65 15.74 24.73
C TYR A 389 -12.56 15.11 23.34
N ALA A 390 -13.59 14.38 22.92
CA ALA A 390 -13.59 13.65 21.65
C ALA A 390 -13.36 14.58 20.46
N LYS A 391 -13.98 15.76 20.48
CA LYS A 391 -13.82 16.77 19.43
C LYS A 391 -12.38 17.29 19.35
N GLU A 392 -11.75 17.58 20.50
CA GLU A 392 -10.36 18.02 20.52
C GLU A 392 -9.39 16.87 20.20
N TYR A 393 -9.65 15.66 20.70
CA TYR A 393 -8.84 14.47 20.42
C TYR A 393 -8.83 14.14 18.93
N ALA A 394 -10.00 14.18 18.28
CA ALA A 394 -10.12 14.01 16.83
C ALA A 394 -9.34 15.07 16.06
N THR A 395 -9.48 16.35 16.45
CA THR A 395 -8.84 17.47 15.75
C THR A 395 -7.32 17.50 15.94
N ARG A 396 -6.83 17.20 17.16
CA ARG A 396 -5.42 17.39 17.53
C ARG A 396 -4.56 16.14 17.44
N LEU A 397 -5.17 14.93 17.36
CA LEU A 397 -4.41 13.66 17.36
C LEU A 397 -4.88 12.65 16.31
N LEU A 398 -6.15 12.66 15.87
CA LEU A 398 -6.62 11.66 14.88
C LEU A 398 -6.68 12.20 13.46
N SER A 399 -6.76 13.55 13.27
CA SER A 399 -6.84 14.14 11.94
C SER A 399 -5.59 13.86 11.13
N ILE A 400 -5.79 13.60 9.83
CA ILE A 400 -4.70 13.41 8.86
C ILE A 400 -3.83 14.67 8.69
N ASP A 401 -4.36 15.85 9.04
CA ASP A 401 -3.64 17.12 8.97
C ASP A 401 -2.61 17.29 10.11
N VAL A 402 -2.62 16.41 11.12
CA VAL A 402 -1.78 16.55 12.31
C VAL A 402 -0.45 15.83 12.13
N ASN A 403 0.59 16.64 12.00
CA ASN A 403 1.95 16.21 11.70
C ASN A 403 2.88 16.65 12.83
N ILE A 404 2.97 15.84 13.84
CA ILE A 404 3.79 16.07 15.03
C ILE A 404 4.57 14.80 15.40
N SER A 405 5.66 14.98 16.13
CA SER A 405 6.49 13.87 16.59
C SER A 405 5.74 12.99 17.61
N ILE A 406 6.19 11.74 17.76
CA ILE A 406 5.65 10.80 18.74
C ILE A 406 5.66 11.38 20.18
N THR A 407 6.72 12.12 20.54
CA THR A 407 6.80 12.77 21.85
C THR A 407 5.76 13.86 22.01
N GLU A 408 5.60 14.71 20.99
CA GLU A 408 4.62 15.81 21.02
C GLU A 408 3.17 15.28 21.05
N MET A 409 2.86 14.20 20.31
CA MET A 409 1.52 13.62 20.36
C MET A 409 1.19 13.02 21.73
N LEU A 410 2.14 12.36 22.38
CA LEU A 410 1.97 11.86 23.75
C LEU A 410 1.77 13.00 24.74
N ASP A 411 2.53 14.07 24.58
CA ASP A 411 2.38 15.27 25.42
C ASP A 411 1.04 15.97 25.20
N THR A 412 0.55 16.01 23.97
CA THR A 412 -0.77 16.53 23.62
C THR A 412 -1.88 15.68 24.24
N ALA A 413 -1.74 14.35 24.22
CA ALA A 413 -2.69 13.46 24.87
C ALA A 413 -2.75 13.69 26.39
N TRP A 414 -1.59 13.84 27.07
CA TRP A 414 -1.55 14.17 28.49
C TRP A 414 -2.17 15.53 28.82
N GLU A 415 -1.99 16.53 27.96
CA GLU A 415 -2.63 17.83 28.09
C GLU A 415 -4.17 17.70 28.02
N LEU A 416 -4.69 16.94 27.04
CA LEU A 416 -6.11 16.68 26.90
C LEU A 416 -6.69 15.93 28.11
N PHE A 417 -5.96 14.91 28.61
CA PHE A 417 -6.40 14.19 29.81
C PHE A 417 -6.49 15.13 31.02
N GLY A 418 -5.46 15.95 31.26
CA GLY A 418 -5.45 16.90 32.36
C GLY A 418 -6.49 18.03 32.27
N LYS A 419 -6.94 18.34 31.04
CA LYS A 419 -7.98 19.33 30.77
C LYS A 419 -9.38 18.83 31.09
N TYR A 420 -9.68 17.58 30.73
CA TYR A 420 -11.05 17.04 30.72
C TYR A 420 -11.33 16.04 31.84
N PHE A 421 -10.31 15.37 32.38
CA PHE A 421 -10.50 14.25 33.28
C PHE A 421 -9.68 14.36 34.56
N THR A 422 -10.13 13.62 35.56
CA THR A 422 -9.34 13.37 36.78
C THR A 422 -8.31 12.23 36.50
N LYS A 423 -7.28 12.18 37.34
CA LYS A 423 -6.26 11.10 37.26
C LYS A 423 -6.87 9.69 37.27
N ALA A 424 -7.87 9.48 38.16
CA ALA A 424 -8.55 8.19 38.29
C ALA A 424 -9.34 7.81 37.04
N GLU A 425 -9.98 8.75 36.36
CA GLU A 425 -10.79 8.50 35.15
C GLU A 425 -9.93 8.06 33.97
N THR A 426 -8.64 8.43 33.93
CA THR A 426 -7.74 7.99 32.85
C THR A 426 -7.39 6.50 32.92
N GLY A 427 -7.45 5.88 34.09
CA GLY A 427 -7.07 4.48 34.31
C GLY A 427 -5.59 4.18 34.05
N ILE A 428 -4.74 5.21 33.94
CA ILE A 428 -3.30 5.08 33.74
C ILE A 428 -2.61 4.78 35.08
N LYS A 429 -1.52 4.04 35.03
CA LYS A 429 -0.73 3.69 36.23
C LYS A 429 -0.23 4.95 36.95
N GLN A 430 -0.28 4.93 38.29
CA GLN A 430 0.10 6.06 39.12
C GLN A 430 1.54 6.56 38.85
N SER A 431 2.49 5.64 38.62
CA SER A 431 3.87 6.00 38.32
C SER A 431 4.06 6.85 37.05
N LEU A 432 3.20 6.63 36.02
CA LEU A 432 3.21 7.44 34.81
C LEU A 432 2.47 8.77 35.03
N ILE A 433 1.39 8.74 35.81
CA ILE A 433 0.68 9.96 36.22
C ILE A 433 1.64 10.89 36.97
N ASP A 434 2.40 10.39 37.93
CA ASP A 434 3.34 11.19 38.72
C ASP A 434 4.43 11.83 37.86
N LYS A 435 4.77 11.19 36.72
CA LYS A 435 5.82 11.66 35.84
C LYS A 435 5.34 12.59 34.73
N TYR A 436 4.16 12.36 34.18
CA TYR A 436 3.72 13.00 32.94
C TYR A 436 2.44 13.82 33.05
N TRP A 437 1.73 13.80 34.22
CA TRP A 437 0.49 14.52 34.38
C TRP A 437 0.67 16.04 34.23
N LYS A 438 -0.11 16.64 33.30
CA LYS A 438 -0.09 18.07 33.02
C LYS A 438 -1.36 18.82 33.50
N GLY A 439 -2.29 18.14 34.17
CA GLY A 439 -3.51 18.76 34.74
C GLY A 439 -3.28 19.36 36.11
N LYS A 440 -4.24 20.26 36.50
CA LYS A 440 -4.28 20.88 37.85
C LYS A 440 -4.67 19.87 38.91
#